data_fcb6fff12de2f29d10212340f44bf554
#
_entry.id   fcb6fff12de2f29d10212340f44bf554
#
_cell.length_a   1.000
_cell.length_b   1.000
_cell.length_c   1.000
_cell.angle_alpha   90.00
_cell.angle_beta   90.00
_cell.angle_gamma   90.00
#
_symmetry.space_group_name_H-M   'P 1'
#
loop_
_entity.id
_entity.type
_entity.pdbx_description
1 polymer ?
#
loop_
_entity_poly.entity_id
_entity_poly.type
_entity_poly.pdbx_seq_one_letter_code
_entity_poly.pdbx_strand_id
1 'polypeptide(L)'
;MNNLKKIGLSALAGSLAAVSVNAAELSVSGGAALYIGTTDENGASYYSMGDSVTFSGSGETDGGLNIAVSFELDGNDANTATTYNVMDNRSVTIGTEALGTITWSGHGGDSVVSGWDDMTPTAYEEVWDLTAGADTNRIAGGSGDNMIRYDSPSFSGVTVHASYVDAAAGGVSMYSDFGVKISPEMVEGLTVGFATGEVEETAGVFIDESVAFITYAYGPVTIGYQESEADGPTATTDDDSTSMSISYQISDDFSVSYGTHELDLGSATAAGTDQESSGWSASYTMGGMSISGHMHETDNVAGIATADLKSYELELAFAF
;
A
#
# COMPACT_ATOMS: atom_id res chain seq x y z
N MET A 1 -0.11 -5.13 2.67
CA MET A 1 1.25 -4.72 3.15
C MET A 1 1.58 -3.43 2.46
N ASN A 2 1.72 -2.36 3.22
CA ASN A 2 1.86 -1.01 2.68
C ASN A 2 3.16 -0.82 1.90
N ASN A 3 3.10 -0.07 0.79
CA ASN A 3 4.24 0.18 -0.08
C ASN A 3 5.43 0.87 0.63
N LEU A 4 5.18 1.57 1.74
CA LEU A 4 6.22 2.17 2.57
C LEU A 4 7.04 1.13 3.36
N LYS A 5 6.44 0.01 3.78
CA LYS A 5 7.19 -1.14 4.34
C LYS A 5 8.18 -1.72 3.32
N LYS A 6 7.86 -1.61 2.02
CA LYS A 6 8.75 -2.06 0.94
C LYS A 6 9.95 -1.13 0.73
N ILE A 7 9.86 0.15 1.03
CA ILE A 7 10.96 1.12 0.82
C ILE A 7 12.06 0.95 1.87
N GLY A 8 11.72 0.69 3.12
CA GLY A 8 12.71 0.42 4.18
C GLY A 8 13.47 -0.91 3.98
N LEU A 9 12.79 -1.94 3.46
CA LEU A 9 13.40 -3.26 3.22
C LEU A 9 14.18 -3.35 1.91
N SER A 10 13.81 -2.57 0.87
CA SER A 10 14.47 -2.65 -0.44
C SER A 10 15.83 -1.94 -0.51
N ALA A 11 16.17 -1.07 0.43
CA ALA A 11 17.45 -0.36 0.44
C ALA A 11 18.65 -1.26 0.82
N LEU A 12 18.40 -2.48 1.30
CA LEU A 12 19.45 -3.37 1.81
C LEU A 12 19.69 -4.64 0.97
N ALA A 13 19.20 -4.71 -0.26
CA ALA A 13 19.54 -5.81 -1.16
C ALA A 13 21.05 -5.75 -1.49
N GLY A 14 21.85 -6.31 -0.60
CA GLY A 14 23.27 -6.52 -0.80
C GLY A 14 23.49 -7.47 -1.99
N SER A 15 23.98 -6.95 -3.09
CA SER A 15 24.31 -7.63 -4.33
C SER A 15 25.19 -8.86 -4.10
N LEU A 16 24.65 -10.06 -4.33
CA LEU A 16 25.47 -11.21 -4.70
C LEU A 16 25.69 -11.12 -6.22
N ALA A 17 26.78 -10.49 -6.61
CA ALA A 17 27.20 -10.42 -8.00
C ALA A 17 27.71 -11.77 -8.47
N ALA A 18 26.90 -12.49 -9.24
CA ALA A 18 27.40 -13.58 -10.07
C ALA A 18 27.69 -13.04 -11.47
N VAL A 19 28.95 -13.03 -11.85
CA VAL A 19 29.42 -12.53 -13.14
C VAL A 19 29.12 -13.54 -14.24
N SER A 20 28.20 -13.22 -15.16
CA SER A 20 28.26 -13.70 -16.53
C SER A 20 27.55 -12.76 -17.49
N VAL A 21 28.21 -12.42 -18.55
CA VAL A 21 27.72 -11.62 -19.69
C VAL A 21 26.50 -12.32 -20.30
N ASN A 22 25.33 -11.67 -20.26
CA ASN A 22 24.02 -12.17 -20.74
C ASN A 22 23.28 -13.20 -19.85
N ALA A 23 23.61 -13.34 -18.58
CA ALA A 23 22.77 -14.08 -17.64
C ALA A 23 21.81 -13.14 -16.91
N ALA A 24 20.56 -13.57 -16.76
CA ALA A 24 19.63 -12.90 -15.87
C ALA A 24 20.25 -12.75 -14.49
N GLU A 25 20.24 -11.56 -13.94
CA GLU A 25 20.73 -11.31 -12.60
C GLU A 25 19.72 -11.88 -11.60
N LEU A 26 20.13 -12.87 -10.82
CA LEU A 26 19.31 -13.45 -9.77
C LEU A 26 19.70 -12.82 -8.43
N SER A 27 18.75 -12.25 -7.73
CA SER A 27 18.91 -11.74 -6.38
C SER A 27 17.97 -12.47 -5.41
N VAL A 28 18.40 -12.58 -4.18
CA VAL A 28 17.61 -13.07 -3.06
C VAL A 28 17.68 -12.02 -1.97
N SER A 29 16.54 -11.60 -1.48
CA SER A 29 16.41 -10.69 -0.34
C SER A 29 15.34 -11.21 0.60
N GLY A 30 15.39 -10.80 1.84
CA GLY A 30 14.38 -11.21 2.80
C GLY A 30 14.41 -10.35 4.04
N GLY A 31 13.46 -10.59 4.90
CA GLY A 31 13.33 -9.89 6.16
C GLY A 31 12.55 -10.67 7.19
N ALA A 32 12.65 -10.23 8.42
CA ALA A 32 11.80 -10.66 9.52
C ALA A 32 11.45 -9.44 10.36
N ALA A 33 10.24 -9.42 10.88
CA ALA A 33 9.76 -8.36 11.75
C ALA A 33 9.14 -8.97 13.02
N LEU A 34 9.40 -8.33 14.15
CA LEU A 34 8.76 -8.64 15.43
C LEU A 34 7.83 -7.49 15.78
N TYR A 35 6.59 -7.80 16.10
CA TYR A 35 5.55 -6.86 16.45
C TYR A 35 5.15 -7.03 17.91
N ILE A 36 5.01 -5.93 18.63
CA ILE A 36 4.50 -5.88 20.00
C ILE A 36 3.51 -4.72 20.08
N GLY A 37 2.26 -5.02 20.42
CA GLY A 37 1.24 -3.98 20.42
C GLY A 37 0.01 -4.31 21.23
N THR A 38 -0.96 -3.43 21.12
CA THR A 38 -2.33 -3.59 21.62
C THR A 38 -3.31 -3.19 20.54
N THR A 39 -4.44 -3.87 20.49
CA THR A 39 -5.50 -3.57 19.52
C THR A 39 -6.53 -2.57 20.03
N ASP A 40 -6.61 -2.37 21.34
CA ASP A 40 -7.39 -1.34 22.03
C ASP A 40 -6.79 -1.05 23.42
N GLU A 41 -7.20 0.04 24.07
CA GLU A 41 -6.68 0.43 25.38
C GLU A 41 -7.00 -0.56 26.50
N ASN A 42 -8.02 -1.39 26.32
CA ASN A 42 -8.43 -2.47 27.25
C ASN A 42 -8.12 -3.85 26.68
N GLY A 43 -7.55 -3.91 25.48
CA GLY A 43 -7.27 -5.11 24.74
C GLY A 43 -6.09 -5.92 25.29
N ALA A 44 -6.04 -7.15 24.89
CA ALA A 44 -4.87 -7.98 25.15
C ALA A 44 -3.69 -7.48 24.31
N SER A 45 -2.54 -7.33 24.95
CA SER A 45 -1.29 -7.14 24.20
C SER A 45 -1.04 -8.36 23.32
N TYR A 46 -0.56 -8.11 22.11
CA TYR A 46 -0.13 -9.16 21.21
C TYR A 46 1.38 -9.03 20.95
N TYR A 47 1.95 -10.12 20.53
CA TYR A 47 3.23 -10.16 19.83
C TYR A 47 3.12 -11.14 18.67
N SER A 48 3.69 -10.78 17.56
CA SER A 48 3.73 -11.61 16.36
C SER A 48 5.07 -11.48 15.65
N MET A 49 5.27 -12.28 14.64
CA MET A 49 6.45 -12.26 13.79
C MET A 49 6.00 -12.41 12.35
N GLY A 50 6.47 -11.51 11.48
CA GLY A 50 6.39 -11.68 10.04
C GLY A 50 7.74 -12.03 9.47
N ASP A 51 7.79 -12.80 8.39
CA ASP A 51 9.00 -13.12 7.65
C ASP A 51 8.70 -13.33 6.17
N SER A 52 9.61 -12.90 5.30
CA SER A 52 9.50 -13.17 3.88
C SER A 52 10.86 -13.36 3.21
N VAL A 53 10.87 -14.09 2.08
CA VAL A 53 12.03 -14.23 1.19
C VAL A 53 11.58 -14.01 -0.24
N THR A 54 12.20 -13.03 -0.90
CA THR A 54 11.93 -12.70 -2.30
C THR A 54 13.07 -13.16 -3.20
N PHE A 55 12.73 -13.87 -4.26
CA PHE A 55 13.61 -14.22 -5.37
C PHE A 55 13.28 -13.33 -6.56
N SER A 56 14.25 -12.57 -7.06
CA SER A 56 14.08 -11.72 -8.22
C SER A 56 15.09 -12.05 -9.30
N GLY A 57 14.64 -12.04 -10.55
CA GLY A 57 15.50 -12.19 -11.70
C GLY A 57 15.19 -11.13 -12.74
N SER A 58 16.21 -10.53 -13.35
CA SER A 58 16.03 -9.55 -14.43
C SER A 58 17.03 -9.77 -15.54
N GLY A 59 16.65 -9.36 -16.74
CA GLY A 59 17.52 -9.42 -17.92
C GLY A 59 16.97 -8.60 -19.06
N GLU A 60 17.82 -8.35 -20.04
CA GLU A 60 17.46 -7.64 -21.26
C GLU A 60 17.56 -8.59 -22.46
N THR A 61 16.61 -8.54 -23.34
CA THR A 61 16.63 -9.28 -24.62
C THR A 61 17.52 -8.55 -25.64
N ASP A 62 17.98 -9.26 -26.68
CA ASP A 62 18.73 -8.67 -27.79
C ASP A 62 17.96 -7.53 -28.50
N GLY A 63 16.64 -7.48 -28.34
CA GLY A 63 15.75 -6.43 -28.87
C GLY A 63 15.55 -5.23 -27.96
N GLY A 64 16.21 -5.16 -26.79
CA GLY A 64 16.09 -4.05 -25.83
C GLY A 64 14.86 -4.12 -24.93
N LEU A 65 14.19 -5.28 -24.85
CA LEU A 65 13.13 -5.51 -23.86
C LEU A 65 13.73 -5.91 -22.53
N ASN A 66 13.42 -5.16 -21.49
CA ASN A 66 13.70 -5.53 -20.12
C ASN A 66 12.63 -6.50 -19.62
N ILE A 67 13.05 -7.60 -19.02
CA ILE A 67 12.17 -8.61 -18.40
C ILE A 67 12.61 -8.74 -16.96
N ALA A 68 11.65 -8.70 -16.04
CA ALA A 68 11.88 -9.00 -14.63
C ALA A 68 10.84 -10.01 -14.14
N VAL A 69 11.26 -10.88 -13.23
CA VAL A 69 10.39 -11.83 -12.53
C VAL A 69 10.62 -11.70 -11.04
N SER A 70 9.56 -11.83 -10.25
CA SER A 70 9.64 -11.81 -8.80
C SER A 70 8.74 -12.88 -8.19
N PHE A 71 9.24 -13.56 -7.17
CA PHE A 71 8.50 -14.54 -6.38
C PHE A 71 8.80 -14.28 -4.91
N GLU A 72 7.77 -14.08 -4.12
CA GLU A 72 7.88 -13.94 -2.67
C GLU A 72 7.32 -15.18 -1.98
N LEU A 73 8.10 -15.68 -1.04
CA LEU A 73 7.67 -16.68 -0.08
C LEU A 73 7.45 -15.97 1.24
N ASP A 74 6.23 -16.02 1.73
CA ASP A 74 5.86 -15.46 3.02
C ASP A 74 5.27 -16.56 3.91
N GLY A 75 5.62 -16.53 5.19
CA GLY A 75 5.05 -17.40 6.22
C GLY A 75 3.64 -16.93 6.57
N ASN A 76 2.64 -17.80 6.40
CA ASN A 76 1.30 -17.50 6.86
C ASN A 76 1.19 -17.80 8.36
N ASP A 77 1.12 -16.77 9.20
CA ASP A 77 0.99 -16.86 10.67
C ASP A 77 -0.34 -17.47 11.16
N ALA A 78 -1.30 -17.64 10.28
CA ALA A 78 -2.57 -18.25 10.64
C ALA A 78 -2.41 -19.76 10.85
N ASN A 79 -2.11 -20.14 12.07
CA ASN A 79 -2.12 -21.54 12.56
C ASN A 79 -3.48 -22.26 12.43
N THR A 80 -4.35 -21.78 11.56
CA THR A 80 -5.68 -22.35 11.28
C THR A 80 -5.85 -22.80 9.83
N ALA A 81 -4.86 -22.58 8.97
CA ALA A 81 -5.01 -22.83 7.55
C ALA A 81 -4.84 -24.32 7.21
N THR A 82 -5.87 -24.89 6.63
CA THR A 82 -5.83 -26.18 5.92
C THR A 82 -5.15 -26.07 4.53
N THR A 83 -4.71 -24.86 4.17
CA THR A 83 -4.06 -24.59 2.87
C THR A 83 -2.84 -23.67 3.14
N TYR A 84 -1.65 -24.25 3.05
CA TYR A 84 -0.41 -23.47 3.12
C TYR A 84 -0.14 -22.86 1.74
N ASN A 85 -0.45 -21.58 1.56
CA ASN A 85 -0.02 -20.85 0.39
C ASN A 85 1.28 -20.12 0.76
N VAL A 86 2.41 -20.72 0.43
CA VAL A 86 3.76 -20.17 0.70
C VAL A 86 4.19 -19.14 -0.35
N MET A 87 3.42 -18.96 -1.42
CA MET A 87 3.68 -17.96 -2.45
C MET A 87 2.75 -16.78 -2.22
N ASP A 88 3.29 -15.68 -1.69
CA ASP A 88 2.52 -14.48 -1.43
C ASP A 88 2.48 -13.56 -2.64
N ASN A 89 3.62 -13.25 -3.23
CA ASN A 89 3.70 -12.42 -4.43
C ASN A 89 4.36 -13.16 -5.58
N ARG A 90 3.84 -12.99 -6.80
CA ARG A 90 4.49 -13.45 -8.03
C ARG A 90 4.14 -12.55 -9.19
N SER A 91 5.15 -12.09 -9.91
CA SER A 91 4.95 -11.20 -11.04
C SER A 91 5.98 -11.40 -12.14
N VAL A 92 5.57 -11.01 -13.36
CA VAL A 92 6.45 -10.84 -14.52
C VAL A 92 6.23 -9.45 -15.08
N THR A 93 7.30 -8.67 -15.19
CA THR A 93 7.28 -7.33 -15.80
C THR A 93 8.04 -7.35 -17.11
N ILE A 94 7.48 -6.74 -18.14
CA ILE A 94 8.09 -6.57 -19.46
C ILE A 94 7.96 -5.10 -19.84
N GLY A 95 9.04 -4.48 -20.33
CA GLY A 95 8.98 -3.09 -20.74
C GLY A 95 10.22 -2.54 -21.40
N THR A 96 10.14 -1.29 -21.77
CA THR A 96 11.24 -0.46 -22.27
C THR A 96 11.15 0.93 -21.68
N GLU A 97 12.26 1.66 -21.66
CA GLU A 97 12.25 3.08 -21.25
C GLU A 97 11.30 3.94 -22.08
N ALA A 98 11.11 3.60 -23.37
CA ALA A 98 10.31 4.40 -24.30
C ALA A 98 8.81 4.09 -24.24
N LEU A 99 8.43 2.86 -23.87
CA LEU A 99 7.04 2.40 -23.92
C LEU A 99 6.43 2.15 -22.53
N GLY A 100 7.23 2.26 -21.47
CA GLY A 100 6.80 1.89 -20.11
C GLY A 100 6.82 0.40 -19.89
N THR A 101 6.08 -0.05 -18.88
CA THR A 101 6.09 -1.43 -18.42
C THR A 101 4.69 -2.03 -18.36
N ILE A 102 4.60 -3.32 -18.65
CA ILE A 102 3.43 -4.16 -18.40
C ILE A 102 3.84 -5.21 -17.38
N THR A 103 3.09 -5.26 -16.27
CA THR A 103 3.28 -6.25 -15.21
C THR A 103 2.09 -7.19 -15.17
N TRP A 104 2.35 -8.49 -15.17
CA TRP A 104 1.40 -9.53 -14.86
C TRP A 104 1.65 -9.99 -13.43
N SER A 105 0.67 -9.83 -12.58
CA SER A 105 0.70 -10.33 -11.21
C SER A 105 -0.18 -11.57 -11.12
N GLY A 106 0.42 -12.70 -10.80
CA GLY A 106 -0.32 -13.95 -10.58
C GLY A 106 -0.92 -14.01 -9.18
N HIS A 107 -0.38 -13.22 -8.24
CA HIS A 107 -0.83 -13.03 -6.86
C HIS A 107 -0.13 -11.81 -6.27
N GLY A 108 -0.80 -11.09 -5.37
CA GLY A 108 -0.21 -10.00 -4.59
C GLY A 108 0.18 -8.75 -5.41
N GLY A 109 -0.52 -8.47 -6.53
CA GLY A 109 -0.33 -7.23 -7.27
C GLY A 109 -1.19 -6.09 -6.73
N ASP A 110 -0.77 -4.85 -6.96
CA ASP A 110 -1.55 -3.66 -6.63
C ASP A 110 -2.13 -3.06 -7.91
N SER A 111 -3.42 -2.83 -7.95
CA SER A 111 -4.07 -2.01 -8.97
C SER A 111 -3.65 -0.54 -8.82
N VAL A 112 -4.09 0.37 -9.69
CA VAL A 112 -3.72 1.77 -9.54
C VAL A 112 -4.38 2.38 -8.31
N VAL A 113 -5.66 2.12 -8.10
CA VAL A 113 -6.42 2.61 -6.95
C VAL A 113 -5.86 2.01 -5.66
N SER A 114 -5.67 0.68 -5.59
CA SER A 114 -5.10 0.05 -4.38
C SER A 114 -3.66 0.46 -4.07
N GLY A 115 -2.89 0.81 -5.10
CA GLY A 115 -1.53 1.31 -4.90
C GLY A 115 -1.45 2.79 -4.52
N TRP A 116 -2.58 3.50 -4.53
CA TRP A 116 -2.69 4.92 -4.17
C TRP A 116 -3.66 5.16 -3.00
N ASP A 117 -4.03 4.13 -2.28
CA ASP A 117 -4.92 4.20 -1.13
C ASP A 117 -4.30 4.92 0.09
N ASP A 118 -2.96 5.01 0.16
CA ASP A 118 -2.19 5.50 1.29
C ASP A 118 -1.11 6.53 0.91
N MET A 119 -1.47 7.57 0.16
CA MET A 119 -0.49 8.53 -0.40
C MET A 119 -0.09 9.64 0.56
N THR A 120 -0.67 9.74 1.75
CA THR A 120 -0.24 10.72 2.74
C THR A 120 1.04 10.29 3.47
N PRO A 121 1.99 11.22 3.75
CA PRO A 121 3.30 10.85 4.29
C PRO A 121 3.23 10.37 5.73
N THR A 122 3.76 9.19 6.01
CA THR A 122 3.87 8.61 7.34
C THR A 122 5.28 8.10 7.62
N ALA A 123 5.67 8.06 8.89
CA ALA A 123 6.95 7.50 9.32
C ALA A 123 6.87 5.96 9.51
N TYR A 124 5.67 5.44 9.74
CA TYR A 124 5.42 4.01 9.93
C TYR A 124 4.06 3.61 9.38
N GLU A 125 3.01 3.49 10.19
CA GLU A 125 1.67 3.12 9.75
C GLU A 125 0.78 4.36 9.58
N GLU A 126 -0.23 4.24 8.73
CA GLU A 126 -1.31 5.20 8.59
C GLU A 126 -2.20 5.20 9.84
N VAL A 127 -2.78 6.35 10.15
CA VAL A 127 -3.57 6.52 11.38
C VAL A 127 -4.88 5.72 11.41
N TRP A 128 -5.35 5.25 10.27
CA TRP A 128 -6.53 4.38 10.14
C TRP A 128 -6.18 2.89 10.15
N ASP A 129 -4.91 2.54 10.14
CA ASP A 129 -4.46 1.14 10.14
C ASP A 129 -4.51 0.56 11.56
N LEU A 130 -5.72 0.39 12.06
CA LEU A 130 -6.03 -0.22 13.34
C LEU A 130 -6.51 -1.64 13.14
N THR A 131 -6.07 -2.56 13.97
CA THR A 131 -6.32 -3.99 13.82
C THR A 131 -7.68 -4.46 14.28
N ALA A 132 -8.47 -3.66 15.00
CA ALA A 132 -9.68 -4.12 15.66
C ALA A 132 -10.96 -3.41 15.20
N GLY A 133 -11.33 -3.58 13.94
CA GLY A 133 -12.67 -3.25 13.47
C GLY A 133 -12.90 -1.79 13.13
N ALA A 134 -11.85 -0.98 13.08
CA ALA A 134 -11.92 0.31 12.42
C ALA A 134 -11.96 0.10 10.90
N ASP A 135 -12.85 0.78 10.25
CA ASP A 135 -12.88 0.81 8.79
C ASP A 135 -11.71 1.65 8.24
N THR A 136 -11.24 1.25 7.07
CA THR A 136 -10.14 1.90 6.36
C THR A 136 -10.65 3.08 5.52
N ASN A 137 -9.90 3.50 4.52
CA ASN A 137 -10.32 4.50 3.54
C ASN A 137 -11.37 4.01 2.52
N ARG A 138 -11.88 2.80 2.66
CA ARG A 138 -12.94 2.15 1.89
C ARG A 138 -12.66 1.88 0.41
N ILE A 139 -11.58 2.34 -0.15
CA ILE A 139 -11.14 1.95 -1.49
C ILE A 139 -10.24 0.72 -1.39
N ALA A 140 -10.58 -0.32 -2.12
CA ALA A 140 -9.84 -1.58 -2.11
C ALA A 140 -9.05 -1.80 -3.41
N GLY A 141 -9.51 -1.21 -4.49
CA GLY A 141 -8.98 -1.48 -5.81
C GLY A 141 -9.21 -2.91 -6.27
N GLY A 142 -8.54 -3.30 -7.33
CA GLY A 142 -8.61 -4.67 -7.85
C GLY A 142 -7.84 -5.66 -7.01
N SER A 143 -8.34 -6.89 -6.92
CA SER A 143 -7.58 -7.98 -6.31
C SER A 143 -6.26 -8.18 -7.06
N GLY A 144 -5.18 -8.41 -6.34
CA GLY A 144 -3.85 -8.61 -6.91
C GLY A 144 -3.65 -9.91 -7.69
N ASP A 145 -4.72 -10.70 -7.89
CA ASP A 145 -4.67 -12.00 -8.53
C ASP A 145 -4.99 -11.91 -10.02
N ASN A 146 -4.11 -12.47 -10.86
CA ASN A 146 -4.26 -12.49 -12.32
C ASN A 146 -4.46 -11.10 -12.93
N MET A 147 -3.82 -10.10 -12.34
CA MET A 147 -3.90 -8.71 -12.76
C MET A 147 -2.88 -8.39 -13.84
N ILE A 148 -3.27 -7.53 -14.77
CA ILE A 148 -2.38 -6.86 -15.71
C ILE A 148 -2.36 -5.37 -15.38
N ARG A 149 -1.17 -4.80 -15.19
CA ARG A 149 -0.97 -3.37 -14.95
C ARG A 149 -0.01 -2.80 -15.98
N TYR A 150 -0.35 -1.63 -16.50
CA TYR A 150 0.52 -0.81 -17.35
C TYR A 150 0.94 0.47 -16.61
N ASP A 151 2.22 0.78 -16.67
CA ASP A 151 2.79 2.01 -16.16
C ASP A 151 3.57 2.69 -17.27
N SER A 152 3.18 3.91 -17.69
CA SER A 152 3.83 4.66 -18.76
C SER A 152 5.19 5.21 -18.33
N PRO A 153 6.07 5.55 -19.30
CA PRO A 153 7.21 6.42 -19.01
C PRO A 153 6.73 7.79 -18.53
N SER A 154 7.60 8.50 -17.81
CA SER A 154 7.33 9.89 -17.45
C SER A 154 7.51 10.79 -18.68
N PHE A 155 6.53 11.61 -18.98
CA PHE A 155 6.61 12.66 -19.99
C PHE A 155 6.40 14.03 -19.33
N SER A 156 7.47 14.78 -19.20
CA SER A 156 7.47 16.11 -18.53
C SER A 156 6.86 16.07 -17.12
N GLY A 157 7.16 15.02 -16.36
CA GLY A 157 6.64 14.80 -15.02
C GLY A 157 5.24 14.16 -14.96
N VAL A 158 4.63 13.80 -16.08
CA VAL A 158 3.32 13.13 -16.14
C VAL A 158 3.51 11.63 -16.40
N THR A 159 2.86 10.79 -15.61
CA THR A 159 2.75 9.35 -15.84
C THR A 159 1.28 8.92 -15.87
N VAL A 160 1.00 7.88 -16.64
CA VAL A 160 -0.32 7.28 -16.79
C VAL A 160 -0.24 5.82 -16.38
N HIS A 161 -1.24 5.37 -15.66
CA HIS A 161 -1.32 4.03 -15.10
C HIS A 161 -2.68 3.42 -15.40
N ALA A 162 -2.73 2.12 -15.64
CA ALA A 162 -3.98 1.39 -15.80
C ALA A 162 -3.82 -0.05 -15.33
N SER A 163 -4.84 -0.62 -14.72
CA SER A 163 -4.87 -2.04 -14.37
C SER A 163 -6.19 -2.70 -14.73
N TYR A 164 -6.12 -4.01 -14.87
CA TYR A 164 -7.26 -4.84 -15.22
C TYR A 164 -7.13 -6.22 -14.56
N VAL A 165 -8.22 -6.66 -13.93
CA VAL A 165 -8.38 -8.01 -13.40
C VAL A 165 -9.57 -8.65 -14.11
N ASP A 166 -9.34 -9.84 -14.71
CA ASP A 166 -10.42 -10.59 -15.35
C ASP A 166 -11.26 -11.33 -14.29
N ALA A 167 -12.56 -11.40 -14.53
CA ALA A 167 -13.47 -12.23 -13.75
C ALA A 167 -13.07 -13.72 -13.92
N ALA A 168 -12.09 -14.16 -13.16
CA ALA A 168 -11.61 -15.53 -13.21
C ALA A 168 -12.69 -16.49 -12.72
N ALA A 169 -12.71 -17.68 -13.30
CA ALA A 169 -13.55 -18.78 -12.86
C ALA A 169 -13.30 -19.07 -11.35
N GLY A 170 -14.15 -18.53 -10.48
CA GLY A 170 -14.00 -18.62 -9.03
C GLY A 170 -14.76 -17.54 -8.25
N GLY A 171 -15.45 -16.62 -8.94
CA GLY A 171 -16.29 -15.61 -8.28
C GLY A 171 -15.59 -14.32 -7.90
N VAL A 172 -14.40 -14.07 -8.44
CA VAL A 172 -13.75 -12.75 -8.38
C VAL A 172 -14.39 -11.86 -9.44
N SER A 173 -14.83 -10.69 -9.04
CA SER A 173 -15.45 -9.70 -9.92
C SER A 173 -14.41 -9.08 -10.85
N MET A 174 -14.84 -8.71 -12.06
CA MET A 174 -14.01 -7.95 -12.98
C MET A 174 -13.67 -6.58 -12.37
N TYR A 175 -12.44 -6.13 -12.54
CA TYR A 175 -12.00 -4.82 -12.09
C TYR A 175 -11.19 -4.11 -13.18
N SER A 176 -11.34 -2.81 -13.28
CA SER A 176 -10.47 -1.97 -14.11
C SER A 176 -10.31 -0.60 -13.49
N ASP A 177 -9.11 -0.05 -13.57
CA ASP A 177 -8.82 1.28 -13.09
C ASP A 177 -7.84 2.03 -14.01
N PHE A 178 -7.79 3.33 -13.80
CA PHE A 178 -6.92 4.24 -14.52
C PHE A 178 -6.49 5.39 -13.61
N GLY A 179 -5.23 5.80 -13.71
CA GLY A 179 -4.71 6.92 -12.94
C GLY A 179 -3.71 7.78 -13.72
N VAL A 180 -3.62 9.04 -13.31
CA VAL A 180 -2.63 10.00 -13.77
C VAL A 180 -1.91 10.58 -12.56
N LYS A 181 -0.57 10.55 -12.60
CA LYS A 181 0.28 11.17 -11.58
C LYS A 181 1.15 12.25 -12.24
N ILE A 182 1.22 13.40 -11.58
CA ILE A 182 1.94 14.58 -12.06
C ILE A 182 2.95 14.98 -10.98
N SER A 183 4.24 14.98 -11.35
CA SER A 183 5.35 15.49 -10.54
C SER A 183 6.09 16.53 -11.37
N PRO A 184 5.62 17.79 -11.38
CA PRO A 184 6.10 18.82 -12.31
C PRO A 184 7.53 19.24 -11.96
N GLU A 185 8.43 19.22 -12.94
CA GLU A 185 9.83 19.64 -12.77
C GLU A 185 9.98 21.09 -12.29
N MET A 186 8.98 21.95 -12.58
CA MET A 186 8.99 23.37 -12.20
C MET A 186 8.69 23.59 -10.70
N VAL A 187 8.13 22.60 -10.00
CA VAL A 187 7.81 22.67 -8.58
C VAL A 187 8.37 21.42 -7.92
N GLU A 188 9.64 21.51 -7.54
CA GLU A 188 10.33 20.41 -6.89
C GLU A 188 9.60 19.97 -5.62
N GLY A 189 9.46 18.67 -5.44
CA GLY A 189 8.79 18.06 -4.28
C GLY A 189 7.27 17.96 -4.37
N LEU A 190 6.62 18.56 -5.38
CA LEU A 190 5.18 18.43 -5.57
C LEU A 190 4.84 17.14 -6.33
N THR A 191 3.87 16.41 -5.83
CA THR A 191 3.22 15.30 -6.55
C THR A 191 1.70 15.41 -6.38
N VAL A 192 0.98 15.23 -7.48
CA VAL A 192 -0.49 15.20 -7.51
C VAL A 192 -0.90 13.94 -8.26
N GLY A 193 -1.87 13.20 -7.77
CA GLY A 193 -2.41 12.03 -8.43
C GLY A 193 -3.94 12.00 -8.38
N PHE A 194 -4.51 11.36 -9.39
CA PHE A 194 -5.92 11.01 -9.44
C PHE A 194 -6.05 9.65 -10.11
N ALA A 195 -6.79 8.75 -9.48
CA ALA A 195 -7.17 7.47 -10.07
C ALA A 195 -8.65 7.20 -9.85
N THR A 196 -9.23 6.41 -10.75
CA THR A 196 -10.61 5.92 -10.63
C THR A 196 -10.67 4.48 -11.14
N GLY A 197 -11.52 3.69 -10.54
CA GLY A 197 -11.73 2.29 -10.86
C GLY A 197 -13.18 1.88 -10.70
N GLU A 198 -13.53 0.72 -11.26
CA GLU A 198 -14.85 0.13 -11.17
C GLU A 198 -14.71 -1.36 -10.86
N VAL A 199 -15.37 -1.80 -9.79
CA VAL A 199 -15.46 -3.21 -9.42
C VAL A 199 -16.89 -3.72 -9.59
N GLU A 200 -17.05 -4.85 -10.26
CA GLU A 200 -18.31 -5.57 -10.30
C GLU A 200 -18.36 -6.57 -9.13
N GLU A 201 -18.96 -6.20 -8.01
CA GLU A 201 -19.06 -7.09 -6.83
C GLU A 201 -19.92 -8.34 -7.09
N THR A 202 -21.03 -8.15 -7.76
CA THR A 202 -21.92 -9.22 -8.21
C THR A 202 -22.50 -8.84 -9.56
N ALA A 203 -22.97 -9.81 -10.35
CA ALA A 203 -23.48 -9.56 -11.69
C ALA A 203 -24.43 -8.37 -11.78
N GLY A 204 -23.97 -7.26 -12.37
CA GLY A 204 -24.72 -6.03 -12.57
C GLY A 204 -24.76 -5.08 -11.35
N VAL A 205 -23.94 -5.31 -10.33
CA VAL A 205 -23.74 -4.41 -9.18
C VAL A 205 -22.33 -3.89 -9.22
N PHE A 206 -22.17 -2.61 -9.46
CA PHE A 206 -20.89 -1.94 -9.60
C PHE A 206 -20.65 -0.99 -8.42
N ILE A 207 -19.40 -0.87 -8.01
CA ILE A 207 -18.89 0.14 -7.10
C ILE A 207 -17.84 0.93 -7.87
N ASP A 208 -18.02 2.23 -7.93
CA ASP A 208 -17.04 3.17 -8.49
C ASP A 208 -16.12 3.64 -7.37
N GLU A 209 -14.83 3.50 -7.56
CA GLU A 209 -13.80 3.95 -6.62
C GLU A 209 -13.01 5.10 -7.21
N SER A 210 -12.66 6.08 -6.40
CA SER A 210 -11.76 7.14 -6.80
C SER A 210 -10.82 7.54 -5.68
N VAL A 211 -9.64 8.04 -6.06
CA VAL A 211 -8.66 8.61 -5.15
C VAL A 211 -7.98 9.81 -5.78
N ALA A 212 -7.88 10.88 -5.04
CA ALA A 212 -7.13 12.08 -5.40
C ALA A 212 -6.18 12.45 -4.27
N PHE A 213 -4.93 12.74 -4.59
CA PHE A 213 -3.96 13.12 -3.58
C PHE A 213 -3.03 14.24 -4.05
N ILE A 214 -2.49 14.98 -3.08
CA ILE A 214 -1.41 15.92 -3.26
C ILE A 214 -0.40 15.73 -2.13
N THR A 215 0.88 15.63 -2.50
CA THR A 215 1.99 15.63 -1.54
C THR A 215 2.99 16.72 -1.91
N TYR A 216 3.59 17.34 -0.90
CA TYR A 216 4.62 18.34 -1.10
C TYR A 216 5.77 18.16 -0.11
N ALA A 217 6.95 17.90 -0.64
CA ALA A 217 8.19 17.77 0.13
C ALA A 217 9.00 19.06 0.05
N TYR A 218 9.33 19.65 1.20
CA TYR A 218 10.18 20.82 1.31
C TYR A 218 11.22 20.64 2.41
N GLY A 219 12.46 20.46 2.00
CA GLY A 219 13.55 20.12 2.94
C GLY A 219 13.23 18.82 3.70
N PRO A 220 13.28 18.84 5.04
CA PRO A 220 12.99 17.65 5.83
C PRO A 220 11.48 17.41 6.11
N VAL A 221 10.61 18.26 5.60
CA VAL A 221 9.15 18.19 5.84
C VAL A 221 8.45 17.69 4.61
N THR A 222 7.54 16.73 4.76
CA THR A 222 6.56 16.37 3.72
C THR A 222 5.16 16.51 4.30
N ILE A 223 4.27 17.13 3.55
CA ILE A 223 2.84 17.21 3.86
C ILE A 223 2.04 16.49 2.79
N GLY A 224 0.90 15.93 3.15
CA GLY A 224 0.01 15.23 2.23
C GLY A 224 -1.45 15.46 2.57
N TYR A 225 -2.25 15.40 1.53
CA TYR A 225 -3.71 15.39 1.58
C TYR A 225 -4.23 14.40 0.56
N GLN A 226 -5.23 13.63 0.94
CA GLN A 226 -5.87 12.64 0.09
C GLN A 226 -7.38 12.63 0.36
N GLU A 227 -8.14 12.49 -0.70
CA GLU A 227 -9.56 12.15 -0.69
C GLU A 227 -9.75 10.83 -1.42
N SER A 228 -10.60 9.96 -0.87
CA SER A 228 -10.99 8.71 -1.49
C SER A 228 -12.50 8.53 -1.37
N GLU A 229 -13.10 7.92 -2.38
CA GLU A 229 -14.53 7.77 -2.52
C GLU A 229 -14.83 6.35 -3.05
N ALA A 230 -15.83 5.70 -2.49
CA ALA A 230 -16.34 4.42 -2.95
C ALA A 230 -17.86 4.51 -3.09
N ASP A 231 -18.34 4.67 -4.32
CA ASP A 231 -19.74 4.85 -4.66
C ASP A 231 -20.40 3.53 -5.04
N GLY A 232 -21.27 3.04 -4.18
CA GLY A 232 -22.07 1.86 -4.45
C GLY A 232 -23.42 2.18 -5.11
N PRO A 233 -24.23 1.16 -5.40
CA PRO A 233 -25.51 1.34 -6.10
C PRO A 233 -26.59 2.03 -5.26
N THR A 234 -26.32 2.31 -4.00
CA THR A 234 -27.26 2.98 -3.07
C THR A 234 -26.47 3.89 -2.15
N ALA A 235 -27.07 5.01 -1.73
CA ALA A 235 -26.48 5.96 -0.78
C ALA A 235 -26.05 5.35 0.57
N THR A 236 -26.40 4.11 0.87
CA THR A 236 -25.93 3.38 2.05
C THR A 236 -24.65 2.59 1.80
N THR A 237 -24.10 2.70 0.61
CA THR A 237 -22.83 2.08 0.19
C THR A 237 -21.90 3.12 -0.42
N ASP A 238 -22.19 4.41 -0.24
CA ASP A 238 -21.34 5.51 -0.64
C ASP A 238 -20.49 5.90 0.59
N ASP A 239 -19.20 5.69 0.51
CA ASP A 239 -18.26 5.95 1.60
C ASP A 239 -17.21 6.94 1.12
N ASP A 240 -17.01 8.03 1.88
CA ASP A 240 -16.04 9.09 1.60
C ASP A 240 -14.96 9.14 2.67
N SER A 241 -13.71 9.31 2.29
CA SER A 241 -12.64 9.50 3.25
C SER A 241 -11.72 10.67 2.92
N THR A 242 -11.19 11.29 3.96
CA THR A 242 -10.21 12.38 3.86
C THR A 242 -9.05 12.11 4.78
N SER A 243 -7.84 12.15 4.25
CA SER A 243 -6.59 11.94 5.01
C SER A 243 -5.67 13.15 4.89
N MET A 244 -5.08 13.54 6.00
CA MET A 244 -4.06 14.58 6.05
C MET A 244 -2.91 14.14 6.92
N SER A 245 -1.68 14.36 6.48
CA SER A 245 -0.52 14.07 7.32
C SER A 245 0.65 15.01 7.05
N ILE A 246 1.53 15.04 8.05
CA ILE A 246 2.84 15.70 8.00
C ILE A 246 3.90 14.73 8.51
N SER A 247 4.98 14.57 7.76
CA SER A 247 6.18 13.87 8.23
C SER A 247 7.36 14.83 8.34
N TYR A 248 8.26 14.53 9.26
CA TYR A 248 9.48 15.30 9.50
C TYR A 248 10.68 14.35 9.65
N GLN A 249 11.65 14.51 8.76
CA GLN A 249 12.92 13.80 8.80
C GLN A 249 13.86 14.53 9.77
N ILE A 250 13.99 14.00 10.99
CA ILE A 250 14.83 14.61 12.05
C ILE A 250 16.32 14.45 11.75
N SER A 251 16.68 13.27 11.20
CA SER A 251 18.03 12.95 10.72
C SER A 251 17.92 11.95 9.56
N ASP A 252 19.02 11.58 8.94
CA ASP A 252 19.04 10.60 7.86
C ASP A 252 18.44 9.25 8.28
N ASP A 253 18.47 8.93 9.56
CA ASP A 253 18.01 7.65 10.12
C ASP A 253 16.72 7.75 10.93
N PHE A 254 16.21 8.95 11.23
CA PHE A 254 15.07 9.13 12.14
C PHE A 254 14.01 10.06 11.57
N SER A 255 12.78 9.56 11.51
CA SER A 255 11.58 10.30 11.07
C SER A 255 10.45 10.19 12.08
N VAL A 256 9.57 11.16 12.05
CA VAL A 256 8.31 11.20 12.80
C VAL A 256 7.20 11.73 11.92
N SER A 257 5.97 11.31 12.16
CA SER A 257 4.80 11.83 11.46
C SER A 257 3.61 11.99 12.40
N TYR A 258 2.69 12.81 11.96
CA TYR A 258 1.36 12.93 12.55
C TYR A 258 0.33 12.98 11.42
N GLY A 259 -0.75 12.23 11.57
CA GLY A 259 -1.82 12.17 10.59
C GLY A 259 -3.19 12.27 11.24
N THR A 260 -4.18 12.60 10.40
CA THR A 260 -5.61 12.55 10.70
C THR A 260 -6.32 11.92 9.52
N HIS A 261 -7.40 11.19 9.80
CA HIS A 261 -8.26 10.57 8.82
C HIS A 261 -9.71 10.66 9.29
N GLU A 262 -10.59 11.04 8.38
CA GLU A 262 -12.04 11.10 8.59
C GLU A 262 -12.69 10.19 7.54
N LEU A 263 -13.64 9.36 7.98
CA LEU A 263 -14.39 8.45 7.13
C LEU A 263 -15.88 8.65 7.38
N ASP A 264 -16.58 9.16 6.38
CA ASP A 264 -18.04 9.19 6.31
C ASP A 264 -18.55 7.88 5.71
N LEU A 265 -19.31 7.14 6.49
CA LEU A 265 -19.86 5.85 6.11
C LEU A 265 -21.31 6.03 5.67
N GLY A 266 -21.61 5.83 4.39
CA GLY A 266 -22.98 5.85 3.86
C GLY A 266 -23.91 4.84 4.52
N SER A 267 -23.35 3.73 5.02
CA SER A 267 -24.07 2.72 5.80
C SER A 267 -24.29 3.10 7.26
N ALA A 268 -23.78 4.26 7.71
CA ALA A 268 -23.88 4.66 9.10
C ALA A 268 -25.30 4.56 9.61
N THR A 269 -25.51 3.59 10.45
CA THR A 269 -26.80 3.35 11.09
C THR A 269 -27.16 4.57 11.92
N ALA A 270 -28.21 5.29 11.51
CA ALA A 270 -29.04 6.19 12.33
C ALA A 270 -28.35 7.26 13.21
N ALA A 271 -27.05 7.26 13.39
CA ALA A 271 -26.33 8.22 14.21
C ALA A 271 -25.54 9.26 13.40
N GLY A 272 -25.20 8.97 12.12
CA GLY A 272 -24.54 9.94 11.24
C GLY A 272 -23.27 10.50 11.87
N THR A 273 -22.42 9.62 12.42
CA THR A 273 -21.20 10.04 13.09
C THR A 273 -20.04 9.48 12.28
N ASP A 274 -19.19 10.36 11.79
CA ASP A 274 -18.01 9.99 11.02
C ASP A 274 -16.98 9.32 11.93
N GLN A 275 -16.26 8.35 11.40
CA GLN A 275 -15.11 7.78 12.09
C GLN A 275 -13.94 8.74 11.94
N GLU A 276 -13.32 9.13 13.05
CA GLU A 276 -12.18 10.03 13.08
C GLU A 276 -10.95 9.31 13.64
N SER A 277 -9.87 9.23 12.87
CA SER A 277 -8.60 8.65 13.31
C SER A 277 -7.50 9.70 13.37
N SER A 278 -6.63 9.60 14.35
CA SER A 278 -5.46 10.48 14.44
C SER A 278 -4.32 9.79 15.19
N GLY A 279 -3.08 10.24 14.96
CA GLY A 279 -1.98 9.72 15.74
C GLY A 279 -0.58 10.07 15.25
N TRP A 280 0.37 9.55 16.01
CA TRP A 280 1.79 9.73 15.78
C TRP A 280 2.43 8.41 15.35
N SER A 281 3.39 8.51 14.42
CA SER A 281 4.29 7.42 14.06
C SER A 281 5.73 7.89 14.10
N ALA A 282 6.65 6.97 14.34
CA ALA A 282 8.08 7.23 14.30
C ALA A 282 8.83 6.00 13.77
N SER A 283 9.96 6.24 13.09
CA SER A 283 10.83 5.17 12.60
C SER A 283 12.30 5.57 12.73
N TYR A 284 13.11 4.64 13.24
CA TYR A 284 14.55 4.77 13.34
C TYR A 284 15.26 3.58 12.69
N THR A 285 16.16 3.85 11.74
CA THR A 285 16.89 2.83 10.97
C THR A 285 18.34 2.77 11.39
N MET A 286 18.86 1.56 11.60
CA MET A 286 20.27 1.29 11.93
C MET A 286 20.82 0.18 11.02
N GLY A 287 21.39 0.53 9.88
CA GLY A 287 21.88 -0.46 8.94
C GLY A 287 20.77 -1.38 8.45
N GLY A 288 20.86 -2.69 8.72
CA GLY A 288 19.87 -3.69 8.33
C GLY A 288 18.73 -3.87 9.34
N MET A 289 18.57 -2.97 10.30
CA MET A 289 17.51 -3.03 11.31
C MET A 289 16.76 -1.71 11.36
N SER A 290 15.44 -1.75 11.53
CA SER A 290 14.62 -0.59 11.87
C SER A 290 13.82 -0.85 13.15
N ILE A 291 13.56 0.22 13.88
CA ILE A 291 12.64 0.25 15.00
C ILE A 291 11.60 1.29 14.65
N SER A 292 10.35 0.87 14.55
CA SER A 292 9.24 1.74 14.19
C SER A 292 8.10 1.57 15.20
N GLY A 293 7.23 2.54 15.29
CA GLY A 293 6.07 2.40 16.14
C GLY A 293 5.07 3.52 15.94
N HIS A 294 3.85 3.26 16.39
CA HIS A 294 2.76 4.21 16.33
C HIS A 294 1.97 4.31 17.66
N MET A 295 1.24 5.39 17.76
CA MET A 295 0.21 5.64 18.78
C MET A 295 -0.97 6.29 18.06
N HIS A 296 -2.01 5.51 17.83
CA HIS A 296 -3.20 5.94 17.08
C HIS A 296 -4.45 5.88 17.96
N GLU A 297 -5.38 6.78 17.68
CA GLU A 297 -6.71 6.86 18.32
C GLU A 297 -7.74 7.00 17.21
N THR A 298 -8.82 6.23 17.33
CA THR A 298 -9.96 6.31 16.42
C THR A 298 -11.23 6.46 17.25
N ASP A 299 -11.95 7.54 17.02
CA ASP A 299 -13.24 7.82 17.60
C ASP A 299 -14.36 7.35 16.67
N ASN A 300 -15.50 6.96 17.23
CA ASN A 300 -16.69 6.53 16.50
C ASN A 300 -16.44 5.39 15.51
N VAL A 301 -15.68 4.38 15.91
CA VAL A 301 -15.34 3.23 15.07
C VAL A 301 -16.57 2.64 14.37
N ALA A 302 -16.48 2.44 13.05
CA ALA A 302 -17.56 1.98 12.18
C ALA A 302 -18.84 2.85 12.28
N GLY A 303 -18.70 4.16 12.49
CA GLY A 303 -19.81 5.11 12.62
C GLY A 303 -20.62 4.95 13.92
N ILE A 304 -20.11 4.22 14.92
CA ILE A 304 -20.77 3.99 16.19
C ILE A 304 -20.30 5.02 17.21
N ALA A 305 -21.11 6.01 17.52
CA ALA A 305 -20.84 6.99 18.57
C ALA A 305 -20.50 6.30 19.89
N THR A 306 -19.36 6.65 20.50
CA THR A 306 -18.83 6.04 21.71
C THR A 306 -18.05 4.70 21.53
N ALA A 307 -17.81 4.27 20.31
CA ALA A 307 -16.91 3.16 20.04
C ALA A 307 -15.52 3.74 19.71
N ASP A 308 -14.73 4.01 20.73
CA ASP A 308 -13.40 4.62 20.59
C ASP A 308 -12.33 3.55 20.78
N LEU A 309 -11.28 3.58 19.97
CA LEU A 309 -10.15 2.67 20.04
C LEU A 309 -8.84 3.43 20.14
N LYS A 310 -7.86 2.84 20.82
CA LYS A 310 -6.47 3.30 20.84
C LYS A 310 -5.56 2.13 20.57
N SER A 311 -4.65 2.29 19.63
CA SER A 311 -3.65 1.28 19.32
C SER A 311 -2.23 1.78 19.55
N TYR A 312 -1.37 0.84 19.91
CA TYR A 312 0.07 1.06 20.04
C TYR A 312 0.76 -0.14 19.41
N GLU A 313 1.70 0.11 18.55
CA GLU A 313 2.56 -0.95 18.05
C GLU A 313 4.02 -0.49 18.07
N LEU A 314 4.90 -1.43 18.36
CA LEU A 314 6.33 -1.36 18.16
C LEU A 314 6.74 -2.49 17.23
N GLU A 315 7.38 -2.13 16.13
CA GLU A 315 7.99 -3.07 15.19
C GLU A 315 9.51 -3.04 15.34
N LEU A 316 10.11 -4.21 15.29
CA LEU A 316 11.53 -4.40 15.13
C LEU A 316 11.78 -5.23 13.87
N ALA A 317 12.16 -4.57 12.77
CA ALA A 317 12.36 -5.21 11.48
C ALA A 317 13.85 -5.42 11.16
N PHE A 318 14.13 -6.54 10.51
CA PHE A 318 15.44 -6.94 10.03
C PHE A 318 15.38 -7.26 8.54
N ALA A 319 16.34 -6.72 7.76
CA ALA A 319 16.47 -7.01 6.34
C ALA A 319 17.86 -7.57 6.01
N PHE A 320 17.93 -8.52 5.07
CA PHE A 320 19.17 -9.15 4.58
C PHE A 320 19.12 -9.43 3.09
#